data_db8f40e3995a265a2aeba03c3b04d6cf
#
_entry.id   db8f40e3995a265a2aeba03c3b04d6cf
#
_cell.length_a   1.000
_cell.length_b   1.000
_cell.length_c   1.000
_cell.angle_alpha   90.00
_cell.angle_beta   90.00
_cell.angle_gamma   90.00
#
_symmetry.space_group_name_H-M   'P 1'
#
loop_
_entity.id
_entity.type
_entity.pdbx_description
1 polymer ?
#
loop_
_entity_poly.entity_id
_entity_poly.type
_entity_poly.pdbx_seq_one_letter_code
_entity_poly.pdbx_strand_id
1 'polypeptide(L)'
;TTLVPDSVNEFTIVYKPSTADNCVSFEPVVTRFNVTQKSNIKDFNTLYVAPDGAVDGDGTRENPLDLESAIGMSKFGTTIVMLDGTYNIKNTEAAKIEIGESLSGKADGRKTIKADEGAHPVLDLEGKYEGFSVSGSYWTFDGIEVKNAMGNGKAFYLGGHYDEVKNCTFHDNGELGFQISRLIATEVSVSEWPSNNLVLNCESYNNNDPSKNNADGFACKLTAGYNNVFSGCSSHHNLDDGWDCYTKLATGAIGPVQVENCVAYRNGYQLNDDASETDWGNGAGCNGFKMGGEN
;
A
#
# COMPACT_ATOMS: atom_id res chain seq x y z
N THR A 1 17.07 24.01 -8.93
CA THR A 1 18.34 23.50 -9.48
C THR A 1 17.98 22.35 -10.40
N THR A 2 18.35 22.42 -11.68
CA THR A 2 18.12 21.34 -12.64
C THR A 2 19.24 20.34 -12.49
N LEU A 3 18.91 19.03 -12.39
CA LEU A 3 19.89 17.97 -12.41
C LEU A 3 20.52 17.86 -13.80
N VAL A 4 21.82 17.57 -13.85
CA VAL A 4 22.51 17.24 -15.10
C VAL A 4 22.36 15.76 -15.33
N PRO A 5 21.72 15.32 -16.45
CA PRO A 5 21.59 13.91 -16.79
C PRO A 5 22.95 13.21 -16.91
N ASP A 6 23.00 11.92 -16.57
CA ASP A 6 24.18 11.06 -16.66
C ASP A 6 25.42 11.57 -15.92
N SER A 7 25.25 12.43 -14.95
CA SER A 7 26.31 12.96 -14.13
C SER A 7 25.97 12.87 -12.64
N VAL A 8 27.02 12.85 -11.82
CA VAL A 8 26.89 12.98 -10.38
C VAL A 8 26.62 14.44 -10.05
N ASN A 9 25.42 14.71 -9.52
CA ASN A 9 25.05 16.04 -9.05
C ASN A 9 25.31 16.09 -7.54
N GLU A 10 26.23 16.94 -7.11
CA GLU A 10 26.54 17.10 -5.69
C GLU A 10 25.60 18.13 -5.05
N PHE A 11 24.98 17.74 -3.96
CA PHE A 11 24.13 18.62 -3.14
C PHE A 11 24.79 18.87 -1.79
N THR A 12 24.69 20.09 -1.34
CA THR A 12 25.09 20.48 0.01
C THR A 12 23.90 21.11 0.72
N ILE A 13 23.46 20.48 1.81
CA ILE A 13 22.48 21.04 2.73
C ILE A 13 23.25 21.62 3.90
N VAL A 14 23.04 22.91 4.16
CA VAL A 14 23.59 23.59 5.33
C VAL A 14 22.46 23.93 6.27
N TYR A 15 22.39 23.22 7.38
CA TYR A 15 21.47 23.49 8.44
C TYR A 15 22.09 24.52 9.40
N LYS A 16 21.47 25.70 9.52
CA LYS A 16 21.95 26.79 10.37
C LYS A 16 20.98 27.05 11.51
N PRO A 17 21.49 27.49 12.68
CA PRO A 17 20.59 27.92 13.74
C PRO A 17 19.72 29.10 13.26
N SER A 18 18.51 29.17 13.78
CA SER A 18 17.65 30.34 13.58
C SER A 18 18.23 31.55 14.34
N THR A 19 18.07 32.74 13.77
CA THR A 19 18.42 34.01 14.43
C THR A 19 17.28 34.54 15.31
N ALA A 20 16.18 33.82 15.49
CA ALA A 20 15.07 34.20 16.36
C ALA A 20 15.46 34.13 17.84
N ASP A 21 14.97 35.03 18.65
CA ASP A 21 15.39 35.27 20.03
C ASP A 21 15.19 34.09 21.00
N ASN A 22 14.46 33.04 20.62
CA ASN A 22 14.17 31.88 21.45
C ASN A 22 14.77 30.55 20.91
N CYS A 23 15.70 30.62 19.96
CA CYS A 23 16.31 29.41 19.39
C CYS A 23 17.66 29.09 20.03
N VAL A 24 17.89 27.81 20.26
CA VAL A 24 19.18 27.33 20.76
C VAL A 24 20.22 27.49 19.65
N SER A 25 21.33 28.15 19.98
CA SER A 25 22.47 28.26 19.06
C SER A 25 23.20 26.91 18.96
N PHE A 26 23.53 26.50 17.74
CA PHE A 26 24.39 25.34 17.49
C PHE A 26 25.29 25.63 16.28
N GLU A 27 26.38 24.89 16.17
CA GLU A 27 27.24 24.99 15.02
C GLU A 27 26.52 24.50 13.77
N PRO A 28 26.67 25.18 12.61
CA PRO A 28 26.03 24.74 11.38
C PRO A 28 26.42 23.30 10.99
N VAL A 29 25.40 22.49 10.70
CA VAL A 29 25.62 21.13 10.20
C VAL A 29 25.57 21.15 8.67
N VAL A 30 26.61 20.59 8.06
CA VAL A 30 26.72 20.49 6.60
C VAL A 30 26.63 19.01 6.20
N THR A 31 25.60 18.68 5.45
CA THR A 31 25.46 17.34 4.84
C THR A 31 25.65 17.44 3.33
N ARG A 32 26.48 16.57 2.78
CA ARG A 32 26.66 16.44 1.34
C ARG A 32 26.20 15.07 0.88
N PHE A 33 25.54 15.04 -0.26
CA PHE A 33 25.12 13.80 -0.91
C PHE A 33 25.14 13.98 -2.43
N ASN A 34 25.29 12.88 -3.13
CA ASN A 34 25.32 12.84 -4.57
C ASN A 34 23.97 12.32 -5.10
N VAL A 35 23.47 12.94 -6.14
CA VAL A 35 22.32 12.48 -6.90
C VAL A 35 22.73 12.26 -8.34
N THR A 36 22.53 11.07 -8.85
CA THR A 36 22.71 10.78 -10.27
C THR A 36 21.32 10.71 -10.91
N GLN A 37 21.07 11.59 -11.86
CA GLN A 37 19.86 11.49 -12.68
C GLN A 37 20.07 10.34 -13.67
N LYS A 38 19.19 9.32 -13.62
CA LYS A 38 19.23 8.22 -14.56
C LYS A 38 18.62 8.64 -15.89
N SER A 39 19.39 8.57 -16.95
CA SER A 39 18.92 8.71 -18.33
C SER A 39 18.91 7.37 -19.08
N ASN A 40 19.28 6.28 -18.40
CA ASN A 40 19.36 4.95 -19.01
C ASN A 40 17.98 4.28 -19.22
N ILE A 41 16.89 4.82 -18.67
CA ILE A 41 15.55 4.28 -18.87
C ILE A 41 15.18 4.32 -20.36
N LYS A 42 14.89 3.14 -20.91
CA LYS A 42 14.62 2.98 -22.35
C LYS A 42 13.21 3.41 -22.72
N ASP A 43 12.23 3.06 -21.90
CA ASP A 43 10.83 3.42 -22.13
C ASP A 43 10.13 3.70 -20.79
N PHE A 44 9.68 4.93 -20.58
CA PHE A 44 8.91 5.30 -19.40
C PHE A 44 7.44 4.88 -19.46
N ASN A 45 6.94 4.41 -20.60
CA ASN A 45 5.58 3.88 -20.67
C ASN A 45 5.50 2.50 -20.00
N THR A 46 6.57 1.70 -20.11
CA THR A 46 6.65 0.38 -19.51
C THR A 46 7.98 0.20 -18.79
N LEU A 47 7.93 -0.06 -17.48
CA LEU A 47 9.08 -0.36 -16.65
C LEU A 47 8.95 -1.80 -16.14
N TYR A 48 9.92 -2.65 -16.43
CA TYR A 48 9.98 -3.99 -15.86
C TYR A 48 10.73 -3.97 -14.53
N VAL A 49 10.20 -4.71 -13.56
CA VAL A 49 10.82 -4.91 -12.25
C VAL A 49 10.96 -6.40 -11.94
N ALA A 50 12.00 -6.75 -11.19
CA ALA A 50 12.28 -8.12 -10.76
C ALA A 50 12.69 -8.16 -9.28
N PRO A 51 12.57 -9.32 -8.60
CA PRO A 51 13.03 -9.47 -7.21
C PRO A 51 14.50 -9.09 -7.00
N ASP A 52 15.35 -9.42 -7.96
CA ASP A 52 16.77 -9.08 -8.02
C ASP A 52 17.06 -7.82 -8.86
N GLY A 53 16.02 -7.10 -9.26
CA GLY A 53 16.13 -5.87 -10.03
C GLY A 53 17.00 -4.82 -9.34
N ALA A 54 17.71 -4.04 -10.15
CA ALA A 54 18.71 -3.11 -9.66
C ALA A 54 18.21 -1.65 -9.66
N VAL A 55 18.67 -0.87 -8.69
CA VAL A 55 18.44 0.58 -8.65
C VAL A 55 18.89 1.27 -9.94
N ASP A 56 19.90 0.73 -10.63
CA ASP A 56 20.48 1.23 -11.88
C ASP A 56 20.09 0.44 -13.13
N GLY A 57 19.07 -0.43 -13.05
CA GLY A 57 18.43 -1.05 -14.20
C GLY A 57 17.93 -0.01 -15.20
N ASP A 58 17.74 -0.42 -16.46
CA ASP A 58 17.21 0.46 -17.50
C ASP A 58 15.71 0.33 -17.75
N GLY A 59 15.03 -0.50 -16.94
CA GLY A 59 13.59 -0.74 -16.99
C GLY A 59 13.16 -1.69 -18.11
N THR A 60 14.09 -2.33 -18.79
CA THR A 60 13.77 -3.41 -19.74
C THR A 60 13.62 -4.75 -19.01
N ARG A 61 13.07 -5.75 -19.70
CA ARG A 61 12.94 -7.11 -19.18
C ARG A 61 14.31 -7.78 -18.90
N GLU A 62 15.31 -7.46 -19.71
CA GLU A 62 16.68 -7.98 -19.61
C GLU A 62 17.51 -7.27 -18.53
N ASN A 63 17.15 -6.05 -18.17
CA ASN A 63 17.81 -5.27 -17.13
C ASN A 63 16.78 -4.51 -16.27
N PRO A 64 16.00 -5.25 -15.47
CA PRO A 64 14.87 -4.69 -14.71
C PRO A 64 15.31 -3.80 -13.55
N LEU A 65 14.42 -2.90 -13.16
CA LEU A 65 14.56 -2.11 -11.94
C LEU A 65 14.14 -2.91 -10.71
N ASP A 66 14.52 -2.45 -9.53
CA ASP A 66 13.79 -2.77 -8.31
C ASP A 66 12.45 -2.03 -8.29
N LEU A 67 11.48 -2.55 -7.52
CA LEU A 67 10.11 -2.03 -7.50
C LEU A 67 10.05 -0.57 -7.01
N GLU A 68 10.74 -0.23 -5.93
CA GLU A 68 10.68 1.10 -5.32
C GLU A 68 11.30 2.16 -6.24
N SER A 69 12.41 1.82 -6.92
CA SER A 69 13.02 2.69 -7.93
C SER A 69 12.08 2.94 -9.12
N ALA A 70 11.39 1.90 -9.60
CA ALA A 70 10.43 2.04 -10.70
C ALA A 70 9.23 2.92 -10.30
N ILE A 71 8.71 2.76 -9.09
CA ILE A 71 7.65 3.61 -8.53
C ILE A 71 8.11 5.08 -8.52
N GLY A 72 9.29 5.35 -7.96
CA GLY A 72 9.83 6.71 -7.87
C GLY A 72 10.12 7.38 -9.22
N MET A 73 10.42 6.58 -10.26
CA MET A 73 10.69 7.07 -11.62
C MET A 73 9.44 7.15 -12.50
N SER A 74 8.31 6.58 -12.07
CA SER A 74 7.08 6.49 -12.87
C SER A 74 6.54 7.86 -13.24
N LYS A 75 6.11 8.00 -14.49
CA LYS A 75 5.45 9.19 -15.05
C LYS A 75 3.95 8.93 -15.22
N PHE A 76 3.20 9.93 -15.62
CA PHE A 76 1.79 9.74 -15.99
C PHE A 76 1.67 8.69 -17.10
N GLY A 77 0.81 7.70 -16.90
CA GLY A 77 0.59 6.60 -17.84
C GLY A 77 1.61 5.46 -17.77
N THR A 78 2.61 5.53 -16.89
CA THR A 78 3.59 4.45 -16.72
C THR A 78 2.91 3.17 -16.22
N THR A 79 3.23 2.05 -16.87
CA THR A 79 2.94 0.69 -16.40
C THR A 79 4.22 0.05 -15.86
N ILE A 80 4.22 -0.30 -14.59
CA ILE A 80 5.27 -1.10 -13.94
C ILE A 80 4.84 -2.57 -14.01
N VAL A 81 5.63 -3.40 -14.70
CA VAL A 81 5.35 -4.82 -14.89
C VAL A 81 6.24 -5.63 -13.98
N MET A 82 5.63 -6.32 -13.02
CA MET A 82 6.33 -7.18 -12.08
C MET A 82 6.58 -8.57 -12.69
N LEU A 83 7.84 -8.92 -12.85
CA LEU A 83 8.23 -10.27 -13.27
C LEU A 83 7.96 -11.28 -12.14
N ASP A 84 7.96 -12.56 -12.48
CA ASP A 84 7.69 -13.63 -11.51
C ASP A 84 8.71 -13.67 -10.38
N GLY A 85 8.25 -14.03 -9.18
CA GLY A 85 9.09 -14.29 -8.03
C GLY A 85 8.74 -13.49 -6.77
N THR A 86 9.57 -13.64 -5.74
CA THR A 86 9.36 -13.04 -4.42
C THR A 86 10.15 -11.75 -4.26
N TYR A 87 9.44 -10.68 -4.02
CA TYR A 87 9.95 -9.32 -3.79
C TYR A 87 10.04 -9.06 -2.29
N ASN A 88 11.11 -8.41 -1.87
CA ASN A 88 11.29 -7.93 -0.49
C ASN A 88 11.48 -6.41 -0.49
N ILE A 89 11.17 -5.78 0.65
CA ILE A 89 11.40 -4.34 0.84
C ILE A 89 12.91 -4.04 0.73
N LYS A 90 13.28 -3.15 -0.18
CA LYS A 90 14.66 -2.69 -0.36
C LYS A 90 15.00 -1.49 0.51
N ASN A 91 14.05 -0.56 0.66
CA ASN A 91 14.20 0.60 1.55
C ASN A 91 13.79 0.23 2.98
N THR A 92 14.70 -0.38 3.71
CA THR A 92 14.47 -0.84 5.09
C THR A 92 14.27 0.31 6.09
N GLU A 93 14.68 1.54 5.77
CA GLU A 93 14.46 2.73 6.61
C GLU A 93 12.99 3.19 6.57
N ALA A 94 12.36 3.13 5.40
CA ALA A 94 10.94 3.45 5.26
C ALA A 94 10.04 2.35 5.86
N ALA A 95 10.54 1.12 5.93
CA ALA A 95 9.86 -0.06 6.44
C ALA A 95 8.52 -0.40 5.74
N LYS A 96 8.26 0.16 4.55
CA LYS A 96 7.07 -0.02 3.71
C LYS A 96 7.30 0.52 2.30
N ILE A 97 6.42 0.15 1.36
CA ILE A 97 6.38 0.78 0.03
C ILE A 97 5.43 1.98 0.09
N GLU A 98 6.00 3.19 0.05
CA GLU A 98 5.24 4.43 0.13
C GLU A 98 5.01 5.05 -1.25
N ILE A 99 3.73 5.28 -1.59
CA ILE A 99 3.31 5.99 -2.80
C ILE A 99 2.59 7.26 -2.38
N GLY A 100 3.34 8.34 -2.23
CA GLY A 100 2.84 9.64 -1.79
C GLY A 100 2.03 10.38 -2.85
N GLU A 101 1.35 11.46 -2.46
CA GLU A 101 0.54 12.32 -3.36
C GLU A 101 1.32 12.84 -4.57
N SER A 102 2.61 13.16 -4.40
CA SER A 102 3.49 13.62 -5.48
C SER A 102 3.69 12.59 -6.60
N LEU A 103 3.39 11.33 -6.31
CA LEU A 103 3.44 10.22 -7.26
C LEU A 103 2.09 9.90 -7.89
N SER A 104 1.05 10.69 -7.66
CA SER A 104 -0.27 10.46 -8.26
C SER A 104 -0.21 10.35 -9.77
N GLY A 105 -1.07 9.51 -10.31
CA GLY A 105 -1.45 9.54 -11.72
C GLY A 105 -2.46 10.67 -11.99
N LYS A 106 -3.23 10.54 -13.04
CA LYS A 106 -4.35 11.41 -13.39
C LYS A 106 -5.37 10.65 -14.25
N ALA A 107 -6.54 11.19 -14.44
CA ALA A 107 -7.64 10.51 -15.12
C ALA A 107 -7.27 10.01 -16.55
N ASP A 108 -6.47 10.78 -17.29
CA ASP A 108 -5.98 10.46 -18.65
C ASP A 108 -4.54 9.93 -18.67
N GLY A 109 -4.00 9.57 -17.52
CA GLY A 109 -2.62 9.08 -17.34
C GLY A 109 -2.48 8.30 -16.03
N ARG A 110 -3.38 7.33 -15.80
CA ARG A 110 -3.34 6.42 -14.65
C ARG A 110 -2.02 5.65 -14.63
N LYS A 111 -1.44 5.48 -13.48
CA LYS A 111 -0.24 4.66 -13.28
C LYS A 111 -0.66 3.23 -12.89
N THR A 112 0.12 2.26 -13.29
CA THR A 112 -0.22 0.86 -13.06
C THR A 112 0.98 0.09 -12.51
N ILE A 113 0.76 -0.74 -11.50
CA ILE A 113 1.67 -1.81 -11.09
C ILE A 113 0.90 -3.12 -11.33
N LYS A 114 1.46 -4.00 -12.15
CA LYS A 114 0.77 -5.25 -12.46
C LYS A 114 1.72 -6.44 -12.59
N ALA A 115 1.19 -7.63 -12.36
CA ALA A 115 1.88 -8.85 -12.74
C ALA A 115 2.13 -8.91 -14.26
N ASP A 116 3.25 -9.49 -14.66
CA ASP A 116 3.47 -9.90 -16.04
C ASP A 116 2.52 -11.04 -16.44
N GLU A 117 2.35 -11.27 -17.73
CA GLU A 117 1.49 -12.34 -18.21
C GLU A 117 1.98 -13.72 -17.72
N GLY A 118 1.14 -14.42 -16.98
CA GLY A 118 1.45 -15.74 -16.41
C GLY A 118 2.40 -15.70 -15.20
N ALA A 119 2.82 -14.54 -14.73
CA ALA A 119 3.63 -14.38 -13.53
C ALA A 119 2.76 -14.29 -12.25
N HIS A 120 3.37 -14.63 -11.13
CA HIS A 120 2.79 -14.54 -9.80
C HIS A 120 3.75 -13.80 -8.86
N PRO A 121 3.83 -12.48 -8.93
CA PRO A 121 4.70 -11.70 -8.07
C PRO A 121 4.17 -11.67 -6.64
N VAL A 122 5.04 -12.02 -5.70
CA VAL A 122 4.75 -12.06 -4.27
C VAL A 122 5.59 -11.01 -3.56
N LEU A 123 4.96 -10.04 -2.91
CA LEU A 123 5.63 -9.14 -1.98
C LEU A 123 5.61 -9.77 -0.58
N ASP A 124 6.74 -10.33 -0.16
CA ASP A 124 6.91 -10.91 1.17
C ASP A 124 7.53 -9.87 2.12
N LEU A 125 6.78 -9.53 3.17
CA LEU A 125 7.16 -8.51 4.14
C LEU A 125 7.98 -9.09 5.31
N GLU A 126 8.30 -10.39 5.27
CA GLU A 126 9.22 -11.10 6.17
C GLU A 126 8.86 -10.99 7.67
N GLY A 127 7.65 -10.57 8.03
CA GLY A 127 7.27 -10.26 9.42
C GLY A 127 7.96 -9.01 10.00
N LYS A 128 8.60 -8.19 9.15
CA LYS A 128 9.42 -7.05 9.58
C LYS A 128 8.90 -5.70 9.07
N TYR A 129 8.10 -5.70 8.03
CA TYR A 129 7.71 -4.49 7.30
C TYR A 129 6.19 -4.40 7.15
N GLU A 130 5.69 -3.21 6.86
CA GLU A 130 4.35 -3.00 6.30
C GLU A 130 4.41 -3.10 4.77
N GLY A 131 3.25 -3.31 4.14
CA GLY A 131 3.17 -3.38 2.68
C GLY A 131 3.02 -2.01 2.01
N PHE A 132 2.07 -1.90 1.12
CA PHE A 132 1.81 -0.65 0.41
C PHE A 132 1.10 0.38 1.30
N SER A 133 1.61 1.61 1.30
CA SER A 133 0.99 2.80 1.91
C SER A 133 0.80 3.84 0.81
N VAL A 134 -0.44 3.97 0.31
CA VAL A 134 -0.76 4.70 -0.92
C VAL A 134 -1.63 5.90 -0.61
N SER A 135 -1.07 7.11 -0.60
CA SER A 135 -1.82 8.38 -0.59
C SER A 135 -1.88 9.04 -1.98
N GLY A 136 -1.12 8.53 -2.94
CA GLY A 136 -1.23 8.91 -4.34
C GLY A 136 -2.54 8.41 -4.96
N SER A 137 -3.08 9.16 -5.92
CA SER A 137 -4.35 8.87 -6.59
C SER A 137 -4.14 8.39 -8.03
N TYR A 138 -5.17 7.76 -8.63
CA TYR A 138 -5.16 7.26 -10.00
C TYR A 138 -4.09 6.19 -10.26
N TRP A 139 -3.95 5.27 -9.31
CA TRP A 139 -3.15 4.07 -9.46
C TRP A 139 -4.04 2.85 -9.76
N THR A 140 -3.46 1.88 -10.44
CA THR A 140 -4.02 0.53 -10.59
C THR A 140 -2.97 -0.47 -10.08
N PHE A 141 -3.40 -1.40 -9.23
CA PHE A 141 -2.63 -2.55 -8.76
C PHE A 141 -3.34 -3.80 -9.25
N ASP A 142 -2.64 -4.71 -9.94
CA ASP A 142 -3.29 -5.86 -10.58
C ASP A 142 -2.44 -7.13 -10.48
N GLY A 143 -3.00 -8.17 -9.86
CA GLY A 143 -2.38 -9.50 -9.81
C GLY A 143 -1.20 -9.65 -8.86
N ILE A 144 -1.19 -8.95 -7.73
CA ILE A 144 -0.08 -8.94 -6.76
C ILE A 144 -0.51 -9.67 -5.49
N GLU A 145 0.33 -10.59 -5.00
CA GLU A 145 0.21 -11.17 -3.67
C GLU A 145 1.04 -10.35 -2.66
N VAL A 146 0.47 -10.05 -1.48
CA VAL A 146 1.16 -9.37 -0.38
C VAL A 146 0.96 -10.13 0.90
N LYS A 147 2.05 -10.52 1.57
CA LYS A 147 1.99 -11.35 2.77
C LYS A 147 3.04 -11.03 3.81
N ASN A 148 2.84 -11.62 5.00
CA ASN A 148 3.77 -11.57 6.12
C ASN A 148 4.11 -10.17 6.59
N ALA A 149 3.12 -9.24 6.64
CA ALA A 149 3.34 -7.95 7.28
C ALA A 149 3.67 -8.12 8.78
N MET A 150 4.47 -7.20 9.31
CA MET A 150 4.85 -7.19 10.73
C MET A 150 3.63 -7.15 11.65
N GLY A 151 3.81 -7.53 12.92
CA GLY A 151 2.74 -7.39 13.94
C GLY A 151 2.21 -5.96 14.01
N ASN A 152 0.91 -5.78 13.93
CA ASN A 152 0.15 -4.53 13.73
C ASN A 152 0.43 -3.82 12.38
N GLY A 153 1.05 -4.51 11.43
CA GLY A 153 1.30 -4.00 10.08
C GLY A 153 0.25 -4.47 9.07
N LYS A 154 -0.12 -3.58 8.16
CA LYS A 154 -1.07 -3.83 7.08
C LYS A 154 -0.37 -4.25 5.80
N ALA A 155 -0.99 -5.16 5.04
CA ALA A 155 -0.47 -5.49 3.71
C ALA A 155 -0.70 -4.34 2.72
N PHE A 156 -1.89 -3.71 2.76
CA PHE A 156 -2.22 -2.62 1.85
C PHE A 156 -3.06 -1.55 2.54
N TYR A 157 -2.56 -0.32 2.56
CA TYR A 157 -3.26 0.82 3.11
C TYR A 157 -3.49 1.88 2.04
N LEU A 158 -4.75 2.08 1.66
CA LEU A 158 -5.18 2.99 0.59
C LEU A 158 -5.79 4.27 1.16
N GLY A 159 -5.11 5.39 0.95
CA GLY A 159 -5.55 6.72 1.32
C GLY A 159 -5.70 7.66 0.12
N GLY A 160 -5.53 7.16 -1.10
CA GLY A 160 -5.71 7.90 -2.34
C GLY A 160 -7.14 7.90 -2.88
N HIS A 161 -7.31 8.50 -4.06
CA HIS A 161 -8.61 8.60 -4.73
C HIS A 161 -8.55 8.03 -6.15
N TYR A 162 -9.66 7.48 -6.62
CA TYR A 162 -9.76 6.93 -7.97
C TYR A 162 -8.78 5.80 -8.23
N ASP A 163 -8.42 5.04 -7.21
CA ASP A 163 -7.51 3.92 -7.33
C ASP A 163 -8.27 2.62 -7.60
N GLU A 164 -7.59 1.68 -8.25
CA GLU A 164 -8.12 0.36 -8.55
C GLU A 164 -7.16 -0.70 -8.02
N VAL A 165 -7.67 -1.63 -7.24
CA VAL A 165 -6.93 -2.80 -6.76
C VAL A 165 -7.66 -4.04 -7.25
N LYS A 166 -7.00 -4.83 -8.11
CA LYS A 166 -7.66 -5.92 -8.83
C LYS A 166 -6.87 -7.21 -8.75
N ASN A 167 -7.58 -8.33 -8.61
CA ASN A 167 -6.96 -9.66 -8.69
C ASN A 167 -5.79 -9.83 -7.71
N CYS A 168 -5.78 -9.12 -6.59
CA CYS A 168 -4.72 -9.15 -5.59
C CYS A 168 -5.10 -10.05 -4.42
N THR A 169 -4.08 -10.61 -3.77
CA THR A 169 -4.26 -11.46 -2.58
C THR A 169 -3.48 -10.87 -1.40
N PHE A 170 -4.13 -10.82 -0.22
CA PHE A 170 -3.56 -10.28 1.01
C PHE A 170 -3.71 -11.30 2.13
N HIS A 171 -2.61 -11.90 2.63
CA HIS A 171 -2.74 -12.96 3.61
C HIS A 171 -1.57 -13.05 4.59
N ASP A 172 -1.80 -13.72 5.72
CA ASP A 172 -0.80 -13.94 6.77
C ASP A 172 -0.16 -12.64 7.28
N ASN A 173 -0.92 -11.53 7.30
CA ASN A 173 -0.43 -10.23 7.73
C ASN A 173 -0.69 -9.98 9.21
N GLY A 174 0.15 -9.14 9.82
CA GLY A 174 0.15 -8.86 11.26
C GLY A 174 -0.96 -7.92 11.74
N GLU A 175 -1.82 -7.44 10.85
CA GLU A 175 -3.06 -6.73 11.14
C GLU A 175 -4.02 -6.93 9.95
N LEU A 176 -4.38 -5.88 9.21
CA LEU A 176 -5.34 -5.97 8.10
C LEU A 176 -4.70 -6.44 6.80
N GLY A 177 -5.45 -7.21 6.02
CA GLY A 177 -5.08 -7.47 4.64
C GLY A 177 -5.16 -6.20 3.79
N PHE A 178 -6.30 -5.50 3.82
CA PHE A 178 -6.52 -4.29 3.03
C PHE A 178 -7.36 -3.25 3.78
N GLN A 179 -6.95 -1.98 3.75
CA GLN A 179 -7.70 -0.90 4.38
C GLN A 179 -7.83 0.32 3.48
N ILE A 180 -9.05 0.90 3.41
CA ILE A 180 -9.31 2.25 2.92
C ILE A 180 -9.57 3.17 4.11
N SER A 181 -8.69 4.13 4.33
CA SER A 181 -8.81 5.25 5.28
C SER A 181 -7.78 6.31 4.93
N ARG A 182 -7.98 7.54 5.37
CA ARG A 182 -7.01 8.62 5.13
C ARG A 182 -5.61 8.27 5.65
N LEU A 183 -4.61 8.63 4.91
CA LEU A 183 -3.20 8.61 5.30
C LEU A 183 -2.69 10.02 5.63
N ILE A 184 -3.40 11.05 5.17
CA ILE A 184 -3.03 12.46 5.34
C ILE A 184 -3.81 13.04 6.51
N ALA A 185 -3.11 13.45 7.56
CA ALA A 185 -3.73 13.90 8.81
C ALA A 185 -4.55 15.20 8.65
N THR A 186 -4.24 16.03 7.65
CA THR A 186 -4.94 17.30 7.37
C THR A 186 -6.27 17.12 6.65
N GLU A 187 -6.57 15.93 6.12
CA GLU A 187 -7.89 15.58 5.57
C GLU A 187 -8.88 15.35 6.72
N VAL A 188 -9.60 16.37 7.10
CA VAL A 188 -10.44 16.37 8.31
C VAL A 188 -11.92 16.11 8.06
N SER A 189 -12.37 16.17 6.81
CA SER A 189 -13.77 15.97 6.44
C SER A 189 -13.97 14.78 5.51
N VAL A 190 -15.15 14.17 5.55
CA VAL A 190 -15.52 13.03 4.71
C VAL A 190 -15.38 13.31 3.20
N SER A 191 -15.47 14.57 2.78
CA SER A 191 -15.29 14.97 1.37
C SER A 191 -13.83 14.96 0.91
N GLU A 192 -12.89 14.96 1.85
CA GLU A 192 -11.46 14.91 1.59
C GLU A 192 -10.88 13.50 1.74
N TRP A 193 -11.64 12.60 2.39
CA TRP A 193 -11.18 11.24 2.65
C TRP A 193 -11.17 10.37 1.38
N PRO A 194 -10.36 9.30 1.34
CA PRO A 194 -10.20 8.44 0.16
C PRO A 194 -11.54 8.01 -0.44
N SER A 195 -11.73 8.30 -1.71
CA SER A 195 -13.01 8.19 -2.41
C SER A 195 -12.86 7.68 -3.84
N ASN A 196 -13.94 7.10 -4.38
CA ASN A 196 -14.02 6.62 -5.76
C ASN A 196 -13.02 5.49 -6.06
N ASN A 197 -12.72 4.65 -5.07
CA ASN A 197 -11.80 3.54 -5.21
C ASN A 197 -12.56 2.24 -5.51
N LEU A 198 -11.93 1.37 -6.31
CA LEU A 198 -12.47 0.07 -6.68
C LEU A 198 -11.52 -1.05 -6.22
N VAL A 199 -12.04 -1.98 -5.45
CA VAL A 199 -11.39 -3.24 -5.10
C VAL A 199 -12.15 -4.36 -5.79
N LEU A 200 -11.51 -5.04 -6.76
CA LEU A 200 -12.17 -5.97 -7.66
C LEU A 200 -11.49 -7.34 -7.65
N ASN A 201 -12.26 -8.40 -7.43
CA ASN A 201 -11.79 -9.79 -7.48
C ASN A 201 -10.55 -10.05 -6.59
N CYS A 202 -10.48 -9.42 -5.43
CA CYS A 202 -9.38 -9.59 -4.48
C CYS A 202 -9.75 -10.61 -3.41
N GLU A 203 -8.72 -11.24 -2.85
CA GLU A 203 -8.86 -12.18 -1.75
C GLU A 203 -8.07 -11.71 -0.52
N SER A 204 -8.64 -11.91 0.68
CA SER A 204 -7.93 -11.57 1.92
C SER A 204 -8.20 -12.62 2.99
N TYR A 205 -7.13 -13.26 3.52
CA TYR A 205 -7.28 -14.35 4.47
C TYR A 205 -6.11 -14.49 5.43
N ASN A 206 -6.32 -15.25 6.52
CA ASN A 206 -5.31 -15.55 7.55
C ASN A 206 -4.61 -14.33 8.16
N ASN A 207 -5.24 -13.17 8.14
CA ASN A 207 -4.66 -11.99 8.78
C ASN A 207 -4.90 -12.06 10.29
N ASN A 208 -3.86 -11.74 11.08
CA ASN A 208 -3.87 -11.94 12.54
C ASN A 208 -3.01 -10.89 13.26
N ASP A 209 -3.59 -10.11 14.12
CA ASP A 209 -2.88 -9.12 14.94
C ASP A 209 -2.54 -9.63 16.34
N PRO A 210 -1.45 -9.12 16.96
CA PRO A 210 -1.04 -9.53 18.31
C PRO A 210 -2.09 -9.25 19.39
N SER A 211 -2.94 -8.22 19.20
CA SER A 211 -3.99 -7.85 20.17
C SER A 211 -5.25 -8.70 20.00
N LYS A 212 -5.34 -9.48 18.93
CA LYS A 212 -6.46 -10.34 18.56
C LYS A 212 -7.81 -9.61 18.46
N ASN A 213 -7.83 -8.45 17.80
CA ASN A 213 -9.01 -7.61 17.76
C ASN A 213 -9.11 -6.68 16.53
N ASN A 214 -8.16 -6.69 15.60
CA ASN A 214 -8.13 -5.71 14.51
C ASN A 214 -7.75 -6.29 13.15
N ALA A 215 -7.54 -7.59 13.06
CA ALA A 215 -7.08 -8.21 11.81
C ALA A 215 -8.26 -8.62 10.93
N ASP A 216 -8.80 -7.64 10.23
CA ASP A 216 -9.85 -7.84 9.24
C ASP A 216 -9.26 -8.24 7.87
N GLY A 217 -10.06 -8.91 7.05
CA GLY A 217 -9.68 -9.13 5.66
C GLY A 217 -9.69 -7.82 4.86
N PHE A 218 -10.83 -7.15 4.83
CA PHE A 218 -11.02 -5.84 4.20
C PHE A 218 -11.60 -4.84 5.19
N ALA A 219 -11.10 -3.63 5.17
CA ALA A 219 -11.66 -2.54 5.95
C ALA A 219 -11.86 -1.28 5.09
N CYS A 220 -13.02 -0.65 5.25
CA CYS A 220 -13.29 0.68 4.74
C CYS A 220 -13.87 1.47 5.89
N LYS A 221 -13.01 2.00 6.77
CA LYS A 221 -13.39 2.40 8.11
C LYS A 221 -12.79 3.73 8.58
N LEU A 222 -13.35 4.27 9.65
CA LEU A 222 -12.88 5.46 10.39
C LEU A 222 -12.90 6.75 9.58
N THR A 223 -12.18 6.83 8.48
CA THR A 223 -12.00 8.03 7.65
C THR A 223 -12.00 7.65 6.17
N ALA A 224 -13.07 7.01 5.73
CA ALA A 224 -13.32 6.65 4.33
C ALA A 224 -14.39 7.58 3.73
N GLY A 225 -14.14 8.09 2.54
CA GLY A 225 -15.03 8.98 1.81
C GLY A 225 -16.07 8.24 0.96
N TYR A 226 -16.47 8.84 -0.15
CA TYR A 226 -17.61 8.38 -0.94
C TYR A 226 -17.21 7.43 -2.07
N ASN A 227 -18.17 6.62 -2.54
CA ASN A 227 -18.05 5.79 -3.73
C ASN A 227 -16.90 4.78 -3.70
N ASN A 228 -16.56 4.25 -2.53
CA ASN A 228 -15.63 3.13 -2.44
C ASN A 228 -16.41 1.83 -2.66
N VAL A 229 -15.92 0.99 -3.57
CA VAL A 229 -16.61 -0.22 -4.03
C VAL A 229 -15.71 -1.44 -3.85
N PHE A 230 -16.24 -2.49 -3.24
CA PHE A 230 -15.69 -3.85 -3.27
C PHE A 230 -16.61 -4.72 -4.13
N SER A 231 -16.06 -5.36 -5.15
CA SER A 231 -16.82 -6.20 -6.06
C SER A 231 -16.11 -7.52 -6.34
N GLY A 232 -16.83 -8.64 -6.20
CA GLY A 232 -16.30 -9.97 -6.50
C GLY A 232 -15.19 -10.45 -5.55
N CYS A 233 -15.06 -9.87 -4.36
CA CYS A 233 -13.98 -10.18 -3.43
C CYS A 233 -14.36 -11.31 -2.46
N SER A 234 -13.34 -12.03 -1.96
CA SER A 234 -13.49 -13.04 -0.91
C SER A 234 -12.66 -12.69 0.34
N SER A 235 -13.26 -12.85 1.51
CA SER A 235 -12.59 -12.63 2.80
C SER A 235 -12.87 -13.77 3.75
N HIS A 236 -11.80 -14.46 4.20
CA HIS A 236 -12.01 -15.65 5.01
C HIS A 236 -10.83 -15.92 5.95
N HIS A 237 -11.09 -16.69 6.99
CA HIS A 237 -10.08 -17.12 7.96
C HIS A 237 -9.27 -15.98 8.60
N ASN A 238 -9.79 -14.75 8.57
CA ASN A 238 -9.17 -13.66 9.31
C ASN A 238 -9.51 -13.77 10.80
N LEU A 239 -8.65 -13.24 11.63
CA LEU A 239 -8.86 -13.32 13.08
C LEU A 239 -10.11 -12.57 13.53
N ASP A 240 -10.38 -11.42 12.93
CA ASP A 240 -11.54 -10.58 13.26
C ASP A 240 -12.59 -10.59 12.13
N ASP A 241 -12.93 -9.48 11.53
CA ASP A 241 -14.04 -9.40 10.58
C ASP A 241 -13.61 -9.70 9.12
N GLY A 242 -14.52 -10.18 8.31
CA GLY A 242 -14.31 -10.28 6.86
C GLY A 242 -14.27 -8.89 6.22
N TRP A 243 -15.29 -8.06 6.49
CA TRP A 243 -15.32 -6.62 6.19
C TRP A 243 -15.60 -5.82 7.45
N ASP A 244 -14.81 -4.78 7.70
CA ASP A 244 -15.03 -3.82 8.78
C ASP A 244 -15.26 -2.40 8.23
N CYS A 245 -16.49 -1.89 8.38
CA CYS A 245 -16.88 -0.52 8.06
C CYS A 245 -17.13 0.31 9.33
N TYR A 246 -16.26 0.16 10.32
CA TYR A 246 -16.40 0.77 11.65
C TYR A 246 -16.24 2.29 11.60
N THR A 247 -17.04 2.98 12.38
CA THR A 247 -16.97 4.44 12.60
C THR A 247 -16.83 4.76 14.09
N LYS A 248 -16.30 5.93 14.42
CA LYS A 248 -16.21 6.46 15.79
C LYS A 248 -16.90 7.81 15.88
N LEU A 249 -17.49 8.12 17.04
CA LEU A 249 -18.01 9.46 17.31
C LEU A 249 -16.96 10.56 17.07
N ALA A 250 -15.70 10.30 17.40
CA ALA A 250 -14.62 11.27 17.25
C ALA A 250 -14.27 11.60 15.78
N THR A 251 -14.48 10.67 14.86
CA THR A 251 -14.24 10.86 13.42
C THR A 251 -15.53 11.18 12.65
N GLY A 252 -16.67 10.82 13.20
CA GLY A 252 -17.95 10.92 12.53
C GLY A 252 -18.22 9.78 11.55
N ALA A 253 -19.27 9.91 10.77
CA ALA A 253 -19.69 8.92 9.79
C ALA A 253 -18.75 8.89 8.58
N ILE A 254 -18.48 7.69 8.07
CA ILE A 254 -17.83 7.49 6.75
C ILE A 254 -18.85 7.68 5.62
N GLY A 255 -18.36 7.82 4.39
CA GLY A 255 -19.18 7.78 3.19
C GLY A 255 -19.81 6.39 2.98
N PRO A 256 -20.88 6.28 2.15
CA PRO A 256 -21.45 4.99 1.80
C PRO A 256 -20.41 4.09 1.11
N VAL A 257 -20.34 2.84 1.57
CA VAL A 257 -19.49 1.78 1.00
C VAL A 257 -20.38 0.80 0.25
N GLN A 258 -20.02 0.46 -0.98
CA GLN A 258 -20.69 -0.56 -1.75
C GLN A 258 -19.92 -1.87 -1.69
N VAL A 259 -20.59 -2.95 -1.31
CA VAL A 259 -20.04 -4.31 -1.29
C VAL A 259 -20.98 -5.19 -2.09
N GLU A 260 -20.51 -5.72 -3.22
CA GLU A 260 -21.32 -6.49 -4.14
C GLU A 260 -20.62 -7.76 -4.65
N ASN A 261 -21.38 -8.83 -4.83
CA ASN A 261 -20.84 -10.12 -5.30
C ASN A 261 -19.66 -10.63 -4.46
N CYS A 262 -19.58 -10.21 -3.19
CA CYS A 262 -18.53 -10.59 -2.27
C CYS A 262 -18.97 -11.72 -1.35
N VAL A 263 -18.01 -12.48 -0.85
CA VAL A 263 -18.25 -13.57 0.09
C VAL A 263 -17.34 -13.45 1.31
N ALA A 264 -17.91 -13.68 2.50
CA ALA A 264 -17.15 -13.76 3.75
C ALA A 264 -17.49 -15.09 4.44
N TYR A 265 -16.46 -15.83 4.88
CA TYR A 265 -16.67 -17.09 5.57
C TYR A 265 -15.50 -17.46 6.48
N ARG A 266 -15.77 -18.25 7.51
CA ARG A 266 -14.73 -18.83 8.41
C ARG A 266 -13.80 -17.79 9.06
N ASN A 267 -14.18 -16.50 9.17
CA ASN A 267 -13.45 -15.55 10.02
C ASN A 267 -13.57 -16.01 11.48
N GLY A 268 -12.51 -15.79 12.26
CA GLY A 268 -12.33 -16.37 13.59
C GLY A 268 -11.56 -17.70 13.60
N TYR A 269 -11.25 -18.26 12.44
CA TYR A 269 -10.48 -19.50 12.30
C TYR A 269 -9.26 -19.28 11.40
N GLN A 270 -8.13 -19.86 11.76
CA GLN A 270 -6.95 -19.94 10.91
C GLN A 270 -7.11 -21.08 9.90
N LEU A 271 -6.73 -20.84 8.67
CA LEU A 271 -6.52 -21.90 7.68
C LEU A 271 -5.06 -22.35 7.74
N ASN A 272 -4.83 -23.60 8.04
CA ASN A 272 -3.50 -24.20 8.10
C ASN A 272 -3.07 -24.74 6.72
N ASP A 273 -1.77 -24.97 6.52
CA ASP A 273 -1.20 -25.46 5.25
C ASP A 273 -1.78 -26.82 4.81
N ASP A 274 -2.22 -27.64 5.77
CA ASP A 274 -2.87 -28.94 5.50
C ASP A 274 -4.38 -28.84 5.26
N ALA A 275 -4.89 -27.63 5.06
CA ALA A 275 -6.30 -27.30 4.91
C ALA A 275 -7.18 -27.60 6.15
N SER A 276 -6.58 -27.90 7.29
CA SER A 276 -7.30 -27.92 8.57
C SER A 276 -7.52 -26.49 9.10
N GLU A 277 -8.39 -26.36 10.08
CA GLU A 277 -8.71 -25.08 10.69
C GLU A 277 -8.38 -25.07 12.18
N THR A 278 -7.89 -23.94 12.67
CA THR A 278 -7.65 -23.70 14.10
C THR A 278 -8.42 -22.44 14.53
N ASP A 279 -9.14 -22.53 15.65
CA ASP A 279 -9.81 -21.37 16.23
C ASP A 279 -8.76 -20.36 16.69
N TRP A 280 -8.84 -19.11 16.20
CA TRP A 280 -7.97 -18.01 16.60
C TRP A 280 -8.11 -17.65 18.08
N GLY A 281 -9.21 -18.07 18.73
CA GLY A 281 -9.52 -17.72 20.12
C GLY A 281 -9.94 -16.26 20.27
N ASN A 282 -10.45 -15.63 19.23
CA ASN A 282 -11.08 -14.32 19.31
C ASN A 282 -12.52 -14.49 19.87
N GLY A 283 -12.74 -14.03 21.08
CA GLY A 283 -14.03 -14.15 21.76
C GLY A 283 -15.07 -13.09 21.40
N ALA A 284 -14.71 -12.13 20.53
CA ALA A 284 -15.59 -11.00 20.22
C ALA A 284 -15.38 -10.53 18.79
N GLY A 285 -16.35 -10.69 17.92
CA GLY A 285 -16.29 -10.26 16.55
C GLY A 285 -16.46 -11.41 15.58
N CYS A 286 -15.57 -11.56 14.62
CA CYS A 286 -15.61 -12.59 13.57
C CYS A 286 -16.84 -12.46 12.66
N ASN A 287 -17.30 -11.23 12.40
CA ASN A 287 -18.42 -11.03 11.50
C ASN A 287 -17.97 -11.27 10.05
N GLY A 288 -18.89 -11.77 9.23
CA GLY A 288 -18.65 -11.76 7.79
C GLY A 288 -18.58 -10.32 7.28
N PHE A 289 -19.60 -9.53 7.63
CA PHE A 289 -19.72 -8.12 7.24
C PHE A 289 -20.16 -7.27 8.44
N LYS A 290 -19.26 -6.47 8.97
CA LYS A 290 -19.54 -5.49 10.01
C LYS A 290 -19.78 -4.13 9.34
N MET A 291 -21.05 -3.83 9.09
CA MET A 291 -21.48 -2.68 8.30
C MET A 291 -21.87 -1.50 9.19
N GLY A 292 -20.99 -1.08 10.08
CA GLY A 292 -21.18 0.07 10.97
C GLY A 292 -20.40 -0.05 12.27
N GLY A 293 -20.57 0.96 13.13
CA GLY A 293 -19.90 1.04 14.42
C GLY A 293 -20.63 1.98 15.38
N GLU A 294 -19.92 2.56 16.35
CA GLU A 294 -20.50 3.55 17.27
C GLU A 294 -21.03 4.78 16.53
N ASN A 295 -22.34 5.02 16.63
CA ASN A 295 -23.01 6.27 16.29
C ASN A 295 -23.82 6.74 17.47
#